data_64341bcfc2188defa4168b642c0eb453
#
_entry.id   64341bcfc2188defa4168b642c0eb453
#
_cell.length_a   1.000
_cell.length_b   1.000
_cell.length_c   1.000
_cell.angle_alpha   90.00
_cell.angle_beta   90.00
_cell.angle_gamma   90.00
#
_symmetry.space_group_name_H-M   'P 1'
#
loop_
_entity.id
_entity.type
_entity.pdbx_description
1 polymer ?
#
loop_
_entity_poly.entity_id
_entity_poly.type
_entity_poly.pdbx_seq_one_letter_code
_entity_poly.pdbx_strand_id
1 'polypeptide(L)'
;MGPTPLEATEPVEDCNESSSCVPPCGDINTALKVIGDKWTGFIVRELMAGPKRFSEFEQGLGIGPRTLSQRLDTLEVQRIITKKHFAEAPPRVEYSLTTKGEDLLPILQSMAEWTRKYAR
;
A
#
# COMPACT_ATOMS: atom_id res chain seq x y z
N MET A 1 19.20 14.33 20.65
CA MET A 1 18.53 14.72 20.51
C MET A 1 17.83 14.80 20.31
N GLY A 2 17.87 14.48 20.03
CA GLY A 2 17.15 14.90 19.84
C GLY A 2 16.51 14.80 19.51
N PRO A 3 16.83 14.79 19.72
CA PRO A 3 16.24 14.97 19.46
C PRO A 3 15.84 14.97 19.11
N THR A 4 16.25 14.97 19.07
CA THR A 4 15.75 15.31 18.81
C THR A 4 15.35 15.40 18.43
N PRO A 5 15.82 15.37 18.40
CA PRO A 5 15.37 15.65 17.99
C PRO A 5 14.80 15.75 17.77
N LEU A 6 15.02 16.03 17.77
CA LEU A 6 14.29 16.42 17.62
C LEU A 6 13.93 17.18 17.46
N GLU A 7 14.18 17.86 17.08
CA GLU A 7 13.70 18.52 17.01
C GLU A 7 13.49 19.23 16.30
N ALA A 8 13.61 19.61 15.76
CA ALA A 8 13.17 20.11 15.23
C ALA A 8 12.93 20.49 14.37
N THR A 9 12.79 20.66 13.79
CA THR A 9 12.27 20.87 13.09
C THR A 9 11.48 21.10 12.65
N GLU A 10 11.22 21.24 12.25
CA GLU A 10 10.29 21.26 11.92
C GLU A 10 9.59 21.12 11.46
N PRO A 11 9.29 21.20 11.26
CA PRO A 11 8.36 20.93 11.01
C PRO A 11 7.82 20.49 10.18
N VAL A 12 7.50 20.02 9.90
CA VAL A 12 6.93 19.62 9.10
C VAL A 12 5.78 19.81 9.04
N GLU A 13 5.35 20.16 8.89
CA GLU A 13 4.42 20.32 8.93
C GLU A 13 3.49 19.82 8.46
N ASP A 14 3.10 19.36 8.04
CA ASP A 14 2.21 18.82 7.56
C ASP A 14 1.74 17.74 8.08
N CYS A 15 1.99 17.35 8.79
CA CYS A 15 1.48 16.28 9.26
C CYS A 15 0.17 16.56 9.63
N ASN A 16 -0.17 17.13 9.61
CA ASN A 16 -1.25 17.26 9.82
C ASN A 16 -1.57 18.25 10.09
N GLU A 17 -1.48 18.49 9.91
CA GLU A 17 -1.94 19.28 10.17
C GLU A 17 -1.85 19.57 11.42
N SER A 18 -1.58 19.07 12.07
CA SER A 18 -1.40 19.35 13.27
C SER A 18 -0.14 19.71 13.46
N SER A 19 0.29 20.52 13.17
CA SER A 19 1.48 21.02 13.21
C SER A 19 2.39 20.61 14.22
N SER A 20 2.05 20.04 15.16
CA SER A 20 2.99 19.61 16.14
C SER A 20 3.64 18.31 15.77
N CYS A 21 3.33 17.76 14.64
CA CYS A 21 3.96 16.55 14.25
C CYS A 21 5.41 16.76 13.95
N VAL A 22 6.24 15.87 14.43
CA VAL A 22 7.62 15.82 14.02
C VAL A 22 7.72 14.97 12.78
N PRO A 23 8.79 15.09 12.00
CA PRO A 23 8.90 14.38 10.73
C PRO A 23 8.61 12.87 10.79
N PRO A 24 9.13 12.11 11.76
CA PRO A 24 8.78 10.69 11.81
C PRO A 24 7.28 10.46 11.92
N CYS A 25 6.59 11.30 12.65
CA CYS A 25 5.16 11.18 12.79
C CYS A 25 4.45 11.35 11.45
N GLY A 26 4.86 12.34 10.68
CA GLY A 26 4.26 12.58 9.38
C GLY A 26 4.52 11.45 8.43
N ASP A 27 5.72 10.91 8.44
CA ASP A 27 6.09 9.81 7.58
C ASP A 27 5.26 8.58 7.90
N ILE A 28 5.08 8.27 9.16
CA ILE A 28 4.28 7.13 9.57
C ILE A 28 2.82 7.33 9.16
N ASN A 29 2.31 8.52 9.35
CA ASN A 29 0.94 8.82 8.98
C ASN A 29 0.70 8.58 7.50
N THR A 30 1.62 9.03 6.66
CA THR A 30 1.52 8.81 5.23
C THR A 30 1.54 7.33 4.89
N ALA A 31 2.44 6.57 5.50
CA ALA A 31 2.53 5.14 5.26
C ALA A 31 1.24 4.44 5.68
N LEU A 32 0.68 4.82 6.81
CA LEU A 32 -0.55 4.19 7.29
C LEU A 32 -1.73 4.49 6.38
N LYS A 33 -1.74 5.63 5.72
CA LYS A 33 -2.79 5.91 4.75
C LYS A 33 -2.72 4.97 3.57
N VAL A 34 -1.53 4.51 3.23
CA VAL A 34 -1.36 3.57 2.13
C VAL A 34 -1.70 2.15 2.56
N ILE A 35 -1.09 1.68 3.65
CA ILE A 35 -1.19 0.26 4.01
C ILE A 35 -2.21 -0.03 5.10
N GLY A 36 -2.91 0.98 5.56
CA GLY A 36 -3.78 0.83 6.72
C GLY A 36 -5.14 0.22 6.44
N ASP A 37 -5.53 0.11 5.17
CA ASP A 37 -6.81 -0.49 4.89
C ASP A 37 -6.65 -2.01 4.75
N LYS A 38 -7.76 -2.68 4.92
CA LYS A 38 -7.78 -4.14 4.97
C LYS A 38 -7.24 -4.79 3.70
N TRP A 39 -7.52 -4.20 2.54
CA TRP A 39 -7.28 -4.90 1.28
C TRP A 39 -5.92 -4.63 0.64
N THR A 40 -5.26 -3.53 1.01
CA THR A 40 -4.01 -3.16 0.36
C THR A 40 -2.95 -4.26 0.51
N GLY A 41 -2.78 -4.77 1.72
CA GLY A 41 -1.79 -5.82 1.95
C GLY A 41 -2.09 -7.07 1.15
N PHE A 42 -3.36 -7.45 1.08
CA PHE A 42 -3.74 -8.64 0.32
C PHE A 42 -3.50 -8.45 -1.17
N ILE A 43 -3.82 -7.28 -1.71
CA ILE A 43 -3.61 -7.00 -3.13
C ILE A 43 -2.12 -7.02 -3.46
N VAL A 44 -1.31 -6.36 -2.64
CA VAL A 44 0.13 -6.34 -2.87
C VAL A 44 0.70 -7.75 -2.82
N ARG A 45 0.25 -8.54 -1.86
CA ARG A 45 0.73 -9.91 -1.73
C ARG A 45 0.36 -10.75 -2.96
N GLU A 46 -0.86 -10.57 -3.49
CA GLU A 46 -1.25 -11.30 -4.69
C GLU A 46 -0.35 -10.96 -5.86
N LEU A 47 0.05 -9.71 -5.96
CA LEU A 47 0.88 -9.26 -7.07
C LEU A 47 2.33 -9.71 -6.95
N MET A 48 2.73 -10.20 -5.79
CA MET A 48 4.06 -10.79 -5.63
C MET A 48 4.28 -11.92 -6.62
N ALA A 49 3.24 -12.69 -6.89
CA ALA A 49 3.37 -13.85 -7.76
C ALA A 49 3.44 -13.45 -9.23
N GLY A 50 3.15 -12.20 -9.54
CA GLY A 50 3.17 -11.72 -10.91
C GLY A 50 1.93 -10.91 -11.21
N PRO A 51 1.83 -10.41 -12.44
CA PRO A 51 0.67 -9.60 -12.83
C PRO A 51 -0.63 -10.36 -12.67
N LYS A 52 -1.68 -9.62 -12.34
CA LYS A 52 -3.01 -10.19 -12.11
C LYS A 52 -4.07 -9.38 -12.84
N ARG A 53 -5.13 -10.06 -13.21
CA ARG A 53 -6.31 -9.42 -13.78
C ARG A 53 -7.32 -9.14 -12.67
N PHE A 54 -8.26 -8.26 -12.99
CA PHE A 54 -9.32 -7.91 -12.05
C PHE A 54 -10.05 -9.14 -11.52
N SER A 55 -10.44 -10.04 -12.42
CA SER A 55 -11.19 -11.22 -12.01
C SER A 55 -10.37 -12.14 -11.12
N GLU A 56 -9.06 -12.16 -11.31
CA GLU A 56 -8.21 -12.99 -10.46
C GLU A 56 -8.18 -12.50 -9.03
N PHE A 57 -8.21 -11.18 -8.84
CA PHE A 57 -8.32 -10.64 -7.49
C PHE A 57 -9.66 -11.00 -6.86
N GLU A 58 -10.73 -10.89 -7.64
CA GLU A 58 -12.05 -11.21 -7.10
C GLU A 58 -12.10 -12.66 -6.64
N GLN A 59 -11.57 -13.56 -7.43
CA GLN A 59 -11.61 -14.98 -7.11
C GLN A 59 -10.66 -15.32 -5.96
N GLY A 60 -9.48 -14.72 -5.97
CA GLY A 60 -8.48 -15.05 -4.97
C GLY A 60 -8.74 -14.45 -3.61
N LEU A 61 -9.33 -13.27 -3.57
CA LEU A 61 -9.50 -12.56 -2.31
C LEU A 61 -10.94 -12.50 -1.80
N GLY A 62 -11.89 -12.84 -2.66
CA GLY A 62 -13.29 -12.72 -2.29
C GLY A 62 -13.74 -11.29 -2.08
N ILE A 63 -13.09 -10.36 -2.72
CA ILE A 63 -13.39 -8.95 -2.59
C ILE A 63 -14.45 -8.56 -3.61
N GLY A 64 -15.42 -7.74 -3.19
CA GLY A 64 -16.45 -7.29 -4.10
C GLY A 64 -15.92 -6.36 -5.18
N PRO A 65 -16.56 -6.34 -6.36
CA PRO A 65 -16.03 -5.57 -7.48
C PRO A 65 -15.92 -4.07 -7.22
N ARG A 66 -16.88 -3.49 -6.53
CA ARG A 66 -16.82 -2.06 -6.25
C ARG A 66 -15.65 -1.72 -5.35
N THR A 67 -15.48 -2.48 -4.28
CA THR A 67 -14.38 -2.25 -3.35
C THR A 67 -13.04 -2.48 -4.04
N LEU A 68 -12.95 -3.54 -4.83
CA LEU A 68 -11.72 -3.84 -5.56
C LEU A 68 -11.37 -2.71 -6.51
N SER A 69 -12.36 -2.23 -7.26
CA SER A 69 -12.12 -1.14 -8.19
C SER A 69 -11.58 0.09 -7.48
N GLN A 70 -12.19 0.44 -6.35
CA GLN A 70 -11.75 1.59 -5.58
C GLN A 70 -10.33 1.42 -5.04
N ARG A 71 -10.02 0.22 -4.55
CA ARG A 71 -8.70 -0.02 -4.00
C ARG A 71 -7.63 0.02 -5.09
N LEU A 72 -7.92 -0.59 -6.23
CA LEU A 72 -6.97 -0.58 -7.33
C LEU A 72 -6.74 0.83 -7.85
N ASP A 73 -7.80 1.62 -7.98
CA ASP A 73 -7.65 3.00 -8.42
C ASP A 73 -6.79 3.80 -7.45
N THR A 74 -7.02 3.64 -6.16
CA THR A 74 -6.25 4.34 -5.14
C THR A 74 -4.78 3.96 -5.21
N LEU A 75 -4.51 2.66 -5.34
CA LEU A 75 -3.14 2.18 -5.39
C LEU A 75 -2.43 2.63 -6.66
N GLU A 76 -3.17 2.74 -7.74
CA GLU A 76 -2.60 3.23 -8.99
C GLU A 76 -2.23 4.71 -8.87
N VAL A 77 -3.11 5.50 -8.28
CA VAL A 77 -2.83 6.92 -8.05
C VAL A 77 -1.59 7.09 -7.18
N GLN A 78 -1.44 6.22 -6.18
CA GLN A 78 -0.30 6.27 -5.29
C GLN A 78 0.95 5.63 -5.88
N ARG A 79 0.84 5.11 -7.09
CA ARG A 79 1.96 4.49 -7.81
C ARG A 79 2.51 3.25 -7.11
N ILE A 80 1.66 2.58 -6.39
CA ILE A 80 1.97 1.29 -5.79
C ILE A 80 1.83 0.21 -6.84
N ILE A 81 0.84 0.36 -7.72
CA ILE A 81 0.62 -0.58 -8.82
C ILE A 81 0.52 0.19 -10.12
N THR A 82 0.68 -0.54 -11.20
CA THR A 82 0.49 0.02 -12.53
C THR A 82 -0.47 -0.88 -13.29
N LYS A 83 -1.15 -0.29 -14.24
CA LYS A 83 -2.16 -0.97 -15.04
C LYS A 83 -1.69 -0.98 -16.48
N LYS A 84 -1.73 -2.16 -17.10
CA LYS A 84 -1.28 -2.31 -18.46
C LYS A 84 -2.41 -2.87 -19.32
N HIS A 85 -2.68 -2.20 -20.42
CA HIS A 85 -3.70 -2.61 -21.35
C HIS A 85 -3.08 -3.40 -22.49
N PHE A 86 -3.69 -4.51 -22.83
CA PHE A 86 -3.25 -5.32 -23.97
C PHE A 86 -4.32 -5.25 -25.04
N ALA A 87 -3.92 -4.84 -26.22
CA ALA A 87 -4.83 -4.71 -27.36
C ALA A 87 -5.02 -6.10 -27.98
N GLU A 88 -5.87 -6.86 -27.39
CA GLU A 88 -6.18 -8.20 -27.83
C GLU A 88 -7.69 -8.32 -28.04
N ALA A 89 -8.12 -9.46 -28.52
CA ALA A 89 -9.52 -9.75 -28.69
C ALA A 89 -9.83 -11.02 -27.92
N PRO A 90 -10.40 -10.94 -26.73
CA PRO A 90 -10.89 -9.71 -26.10
C PRO A 90 -9.77 -8.89 -25.46
N PRO A 91 -10.00 -7.61 -25.23
CA PRO A 91 -9.01 -6.77 -24.56
C PRO A 91 -8.72 -7.27 -23.16
N ARG A 92 -7.49 -7.05 -22.73
CA ARG A 92 -7.05 -7.52 -21.41
C ARG A 92 -6.35 -6.40 -20.66
N VAL A 93 -6.58 -6.37 -19.36
CA VAL A 93 -5.92 -5.41 -18.48
C VAL A 93 -5.26 -6.19 -17.36
N GLU A 94 -3.99 -5.92 -17.13
CA GLU A 94 -3.24 -6.55 -16.05
C GLU A 94 -2.68 -5.51 -15.11
N TYR A 95 -2.66 -5.84 -13.83
CA TYR A 95 -2.09 -5.00 -12.79
C TYR A 95 -0.79 -5.61 -12.31
N SER A 96 0.19 -4.77 -12.03
CA SER A 96 1.51 -5.20 -11.56
C SER A 96 2.01 -4.26 -10.48
N LEU A 97 2.91 -4.75 -9.64
CA LEU A 97 3.56 -3.90 -8.66
C LEU A 97 4.60 -3.00 -9.34
N THR A 98 4.67 -1.77 -8.86
CA THR A 98 5.80 -0.90 -9.21
C THR A 98 6.93 -1.19 -8.22
N THR A 99 8.09 -0.58 -8.45
CA THR A 99 9.17 -0.67 -7.49
C THR A 99 8.74 -0.16 -6.12
N LYS A 100 7.99 0.94 -6.11
CA LYS A 100 7.46 1.46 -4.85
C LYS A 100 6.56 0.44 -4.17
N GLY A 101 5.74 -0.26 -4.95
CA GLY A 101 4.88 -1.30 -4.40
C GLY A 101 5.66 -2.49 -3.88
N GLU A 102 6.71 -2.88 -4.59
CA GLU A 102 7.55 -3.99 -4.14
C GLU A 102 8.20 -3.69 -2.80
N ASP A 103 8.53 -2.43 -2.58
CA ASP A 103 9.15 -2.03 -1.33
C ASP A 103 8.21 -2.11 -0.13
N LEU A 104 6.92 -2.31 -0.36
CA LEU A 104 6.00 -2.55 0.74
C LEU A 104 6.09 -3.99 1.25
N LEU A 105 6.61 -4.90 0.46
CA LEU A 105 6.62 -6.30 0.86
C LEU A 105 7.39 -6.56 2.16
N PRO A 106 8.59 -6.00 2.34
CA PRO A 106 9.30 -6.20 3.62
C PRO A 106 8.51 -5.64 4.80
N ILE A 107 7.80 -4.54 4.58
CA ILE A 107 7.00 -3.94 5.66
C ILE A 107 5.86 -4.88 6.05
N LEU A 108 5.17 -5.42 5.05
CA LEU A 108 4.08 -6.36 5.31
C LEU A 108 4.58 -7.62 5.96
N GLN A 109 5.76 -8.10 5.56
CA GLN A 109 6.36 -9.27 6.18
C GLN A 109 6.69 -9.02 7.63
N SER A 110 7.19 -7.83 7.94
CA SER A 110 7.48 -7.47 9.33
C SER A 110 6.20 -7.45 10.17
N MET A 111 5.11 -6.97 9.59
CA MET A 111 3.83 -6.97 10.29
C MET A 111 3.37 -8.40 10.58
N ALA A 112 3.54 -9.29 9.60
CA ALA A 112 3.16 -10.69 9.80
C ALA A 112 4.02 -11.35 10.87
N GLU A 113 5.32 -11.03 10.88
CA GLU A 113 6.21 -11.58 11.89
C GLU A 113 5.85 -11.08 13.29
N TRP A 114 5.51 -9.82 13.38
CA TRP A 114 5.08 -9.25 14.66
C TRP A 114 3.84 -10.00 15.18
N THR A 115 2.90 -10.26 14.29
CA THR A 115 1.68 -10.96 14.66
C THR A 115 1.99 -12.38 15.14
N ARG A 116 2.84 -13.09 14.41
CA ARG A 116 3.18 -14.46 14.77
C ARG A 116 3.89 -14.54 16.12
N LYS A 117 4.72 -13.54 16.40
CA LYS A 117 5.47 -13.52 17.65
C LYS A 117 4.52 -13.44 18.85
N TYR A 118 3.40 -12.78 18.70
CA TYR A 118 2.47 -12.57 19.81
C TYR A 118 1.16 -13.33 19.64
N ALA A 119 1.07 -14.18 18.64
CA ALA A 119 -0.12 -14.99 18.44
C ALA A 119 -0.19 -16.10 19.49
N ARG A 120 -1.41 -16.57 19.76
CA ARG A 120 -1.57 -17.62 20.76
C ARG A 120 -1.95 -18.87 20.09
#